data_fa7cf9361fde16cb0943846038382971
#
_entry.id   fa7cf9361fde16cb0943846038382971
#
_cell.length_a   1.000
_cell.length_b   1.000
_cell.length_c   1.000
_cell.angle_alpha   90.00
_cell.angle_beta   90.00
_cell.angle_gamma   90.00
#
_symmetry.space_group_name_H-M   'P 1'
#
loop_
_entity.id
_entity.type
_entity.pdbx_description
1 polymer ?
#
loop_
_entity_poly.entity_id
_entity_poly.type
_entity_poly.pdbx_seq_one_letter_code
_entity_poly.pdbx_strand_id
1 'polypeptide(L)'
;MVMHVKPENLRGAANICGDGGKHPLAAMFGSDETHRGGGLAIYCLFYNKEKRTLDTVKAEFPADGPLNYPCLTTLLPAAAWYERELHDMFGFVPEGHPDLRPLVLHETFPKGFHPLLKRFNANFQVRGNREYEMAAANGEGLFEVPVGPIHAGIIEPGHFRFSQAGESMLQLDAKLFFTHRGIEKAVEGKTPMEALHIVERICGACTVANTLSFCQAVEKLSDVEVPKRAWLIRTLAAELERLYNHVGDTGNVCAGVGFSPVISMGSRLKEYLMQLDEVLAGNRFLRGLIVPGGVKYDVDDHILEEIEEVLREVEREYATIEHIMWEQNNFINRVRTTGIIKSKTAFDLAMVGVGARASGMERDSRKDMGYGIYDEFDFKLVTEQSGDVEARIKVRIAEVAESLKIVRQAINALRYDNSKELLVDLGTLRTLEGSWGISESARGDNVHWLMLDEEGRIDRLFVRSASYPNWPALTIAVQGDIIPDFPLINKSFELCYACLDR
;
A
#
# COMPACT_ATOMS: atom_id res chain seq x y z
N MET A 1 18.19 -7.95 10.52
CA MET A 1 18.98 -7.49 11.71
C MET A 1 18.21 -6.36 12.36
N VAL A 2 18.09 -6.36 13.71
CA VAL A 2 17.47 -5.24 14.45
C VAL A 2 18.59 -4.47 15.17
N MET A 3 18.70 -3.17 14.88
CA MET A 3 19.64 -2.25 15.52
C MET A 3 18.89 -1.49 16.61
N HIS A 4 19.25 -1.72 17.88
CA HIS A 4 18.67 -1.00 19.02
C HIS A 4 19.46 0.29 19.28
N VAL A 5 18.75 1.40 19.40
CA VAL A 5 19.36 2.71 19.62
C VAL A 5 18.57 3.53 20.63
N LYS A 6 19.21 4.53 21.23
CA LYS A 6 18.52 5.57 21.98
C LYS A 6 17.85 6.58 21.03
N PRO A 7 16.81 7.30 21.46
CA PRO A 7 16.09 8.25 20.62
C PRO A 7 16.97 9.30 19.95
N GLU A 8 17.95 9.85 20.65
CA GLU A 8 18.90 10.84 20.14
C GLU A 8 19.75 10.33 18.98
N ASN A 9 19.94 9.02 18.87
CA ASN A 9 20.76 8.37 17.83
C ASN A 9 19.94 7.86 16.64
N LEU A 10 18.59 7.97 16.69
CA LEU A 10 17.70 7.41 15.68
C LEU A 10 18.04 7.93 14.27
N ARG A 11 18.28 9.23 14.12
CA ARG A 11 18.62 9.86 12.83
C ARG A 11 19.93 9.31 12.25
N GLY A 12 20.95 9.14 13.08
CA GLY A 12 22.24 8.55 12.67
C GLY A 12 22.11 7.10 12.24
N ALA A 13 21.37 6.30 13.02
CA ALA A 13 21.11 4.91 12.71
C ALA A 13 20.27 4.73 11.44
N ALA A 14 19.24 5.56 11.23
CA ALA A 14 18.45 5.59 10.02
C ALA A 14 19.30 5.90 8.77
N ASN A 15 20.24 6.83 8.87
CA ASN A 15 21.17 7.14 7.78
C ASN A 15 22.08 5.96 7.44
N ILE A 16 22.56 5.24 8.46
CA ILE A 16 23.42 4.04 8.29
C ILE A 16 22.61 2.92 7.62
N CYS A 17 21.41 2.61 8.13
CA CYS A 17 20.55 1.57 7.54
C CYS A 17 20.06 1.92 6.15
N GLY A 18 19.82 3.21 5.88
CA GLY A 18 19.45 3.71 4.55
C GLY A 18 20.60 3.68 3.53
N ASP A 19 21.84 3.44 3.96
CA ASP A 19 23.06 3.39 3.13
C ASP A 19 23.11 4.51 2.07
N GLY A 20 22.97 5.76 2.53
CA GLY A 20 22.98 6.92 1.65
C GLY A 20 21.81 6.96 0.64
N GLY A 21 20.73 6.25 0.95
CA GLY A 21 19.52 6.16 0.12
C GLY A 21 19.39 4.88 -0.70
N LYS A 22 20.40 4.02 -0.77
CA LYS A 22 20.29 2.74 -1.49
C LYS A 22 19.20 1.83 -0.91
N HIS A 23 19.00 1.92 0.41
CA HIS A 23 17.96 1.21 1.15
C HIS A 23 16.84 2.19 1.53
N PRO A 24 15.80 2.35 0.70
CA PRO A 24 14.73 3.30 1.00
C PRO A 24 13.92 2.86 2.21
N LEU A 25 13.30 3.84 2.88
CA LEU A 25 12.40 3.61 4.01
C LEU A 25 11.18 2.80 3.56
N ALA A 26 11.00 1.61 4.12
CA ALA A 26 9.84 0.77 3.85
C ALA A 26 8.65 1.15 4.74
N ALA A 27 8.93 1.42 6.02
CA ALA A 27 7.91 1.75 7.01
C ALA A 27 8.55 2.42 8.23
N MET A 28 7.74 3.24 8.93
CA MET A 28 8.10 3.78 10.25
C MET A 28 6.84 3.82 11.11
N PHE A 29 6.92 3.30 12.34
CA PHE A 29 5.75 3.18 13.22
C PHE A 29 6.14 3.10 14.69
N GLY A 30 5.15 3.32 15.57
CA GLY A 30 5.29 3.23 17.01
C GLY A 30 4.76 1.92 17.59
N SER A 31 5.30 1.57 18.75
CA SER A 31 4.80 0.48 19.63
C SER A 31 4.78 0.96 21.07
N ASP A 32 3.72 0.62 21.79
CA ASP A 32 3.62 0.79 23.24
C ASP A 32 3.96 -0.54 23.92
N GLU A 33 5.14 -0.61 24.51
CA GLU A 33 5.67 -1.80 25.17
C GLU A 33 5.63 -1.68 26.73
N THR A 34 4.93 -0.67 27.26
CA THR A 34 4.87 -0.37 28.69
C THR A 34 4.29 -1.51 29.53
N HIS A 35 3.31 -2.24 29.02
CA HIS A 35 2.69 -3.38 29.68
C HIS A 35 3.64 -4.58 29.84
N ARG A 36 4.78 -4.59 29.13
CA ARG A 36 5.85 -5.61 29.19
C ARG A 36 7.09 -5.14 29.96
N GLY A 37 6.98 -4.02 30.71
CA GLY A 37 8.10 -3.44 31.45
C GLY A 37 9.06 -2.63 30.59
N GLY A 38 8.75 -2.40 29.30
CA GLY A 38 9.45 -1.48 28.41
C GLY A 38 8.89 -0.06 28.48
N GLY A 39 9.20 0.73 27.48
CA GLY A 39 8.62 2.07 27.23
C GLY A 39 7.90 2.09 25.88
N LEU A 40 7.84 3.26 25.25
CA LEU A 40 7.43 3.37 23.86
C LEU A 40 8.63 3.11 22.94
N ALA A 41 8.37 2.61 21.75
CA ALA A 41 9.42 2.39 20.77
C ALA A 41 9.01 2.93 19.38
N ILE A 42 9.99 3.39 18.61
CA ILE A 42 9.86 3.70 17.18
C ILE A 42 10.64 2.67 16.39
N TYR A 43 10.00 2.08 15.40
CA TYR A 43 10.58 1.16 14.46
C TYR A 43 10.71 1.83 13.09
N CYS A 44 11.88 1.72 12.46
CA CYS A 44 12.13 2.11 11.07
C CYS A 44 12.61 0.89 10.30
N LEU A 45 11.92 0.52 9.23
CA LEU A 45 12.27 -0.59 8.36
C LEU A 45 12.80 -0.06 7.03
N PHE A 46 13.94 -0.60 6.60
CA PHE A 46 14.60 -0.22 5.35
C PHE A 46 14.71 -1.42 4.42
N TYR A 47 14.38 -1.23 3.15
CA TYR A 47 14.55 -2.30 2.16
C TYR A 47 16.02 -2.59 1.93
N ASN A 48 16.41 -3.83 2.13
CA ASN A 48 17.71 -4.34 1.75
C ASN A 48 17.55 -5.38 0.65
N LYS A 49 17.60 -4.92 -0.61
CA LYS A 49 17.43 -5.76 -1.80
C LYS A 49 18.50 -6.84 -1.90
N GLU A 50 19.73 -6.53 -1.52
CA GLU A 50 20.86 -7.45 -1.59
C GLU A 50 20.68 -8.65 -0.67
N LYS A 51 20.13 -8.40 0.53
CA LYS A 51 19.84 -9.44 1.54
C LYS A 51 18.41 -9.97 1.47
N ARG A 52 17.55 -9.38 0.61
CA ARG A 52 16.11 -9.68 0.52
C ARG A 52 15.41 -9.62 1.88
N THR A 53 15.70 -8.58 2.66
CA THR A 53 15.18 -8.40 4.00
C THR A 53 14.81 -6.94 4.27
N LEU A 54 14.07 -6.73 5.36
CA LEU A 54 13.86 -5.41 5.95
C LEU A 54 14.82 -5.23 7.12
N ASP A 55 15.86 -4.41 6.95
CA ASP A 55 16.72 -4.02 8.05
C ASP A 55 15.96 -3.07 8.98
N THR A 56 16.03 -3.30 10.29
CA THR A 56 15.21 -2.61 11.27
C THR A 56 16.07 -1.79 12.23
N VAL A 57 15.70 -0.54 12.44
CA VAL A 57 16.18 0.30 13.55
C VAL A 57 15.06 0.40 14.57
N LYS A 58 15.34 0.10 15.84
CA LYS A 58 14.42 0.28 16.96
C LYS A 58 14.97 1.32 17.91
N ALA A 59 14.26 2.44 18.07
CA ALA A 59 14.56 3.46 19.09
C ALA A 59 13.66 3.25 20.29
N GLU A 60 14.25 3.08 21.48
CA GLU A 60 13.53 2.78 22.71
C GLU A 60 13.51 3.99 23.63
N PHE A 61 12.30 4.38 24.07
CA PHE A 61 12.04 5.51 24.96
C PHE A 61 11.75 5.00 26.36
N PRO A 62 12.25 5.69 27.42
CA PRO A 62 11.88 5.32 28.79
C PRO A 62 10.38 5.45 29.03
N ALA A 63 9.79 4.60 29.87
CA ALA A 63 8.35 4.58 30.14
C ALA A 63 7.80 5.93 30.61
N ASP A 64 8.56 6.65 31.46
CA ASP A 64 8.19 7.96 32.03
C ASP A 64 9.07 9.09 31.46
N GLY A 65 9.76 8.86 30.35
CA GLY A 65 10.66 9.82 29.73
C GLY A 65 9.99 10.72 28.69
N PRO A 66 10.73 11.75 28.21
CA PRO A 66 10.28 12.57 27.11
C PRO A 66 10.22 11.75 25.82
N LEU A 67 9.22 12.03 24.98
CA LEU A 67 9.01 11.35 23.69
C LEU A 67 9.61 12.14 22.51
N ASN A 68 10.58 13.00 22.81
CA ASN A 68 11.26 13.82 21.81
C ASN A 68 12.38 13.05 21.12
N TYR A 69 12.54 13.26 19.82
CA TYR A 69 13.64 12.72 19.03
C TYR A 69 13.95 13.63 17.83
N PRO A 70 15.19 13.63 17.31
CA PRO A 70 15.53 14.39 16.11
C PRO A 70 14.74 13.90 14.89
N CYS A 71 13.98 14.77 14.21
CA CYS A 71 13.15 14.35 13.08
C CYS A 71 13.97 13.73 11.95
N LEU A 72 13.38 12.74 11.28
CA LEU A 72 13.96 12.07 10.12
C LEU A 72 13.59 12.78 8.81
N THR A 73 12.46 13.48 8.76
CA THR A 73 11.90 14.11 7.53
C THR A 73 12.91 14.96 6.78
N THR A 74 13.76 15.71 7.50
CA THR A 74 14.79 16.56 6.86
C THR A 74 15.94 15.78 6.23
N LEU A 75 16.11 14.52 6.55
CA LEU A 75 17.05 13.59 5.96
C LEU A 75 16.37 12.64 4.94
N LEU A 76 15.20 12.16 5.31
CA LEU A 76 14.39 11.19 4.57
C LEU A 76 12.98 11.76 4.39
N PRO A 77 12.68 12.48 3.30
CA PRO A 77 11.37 13.07 3.06
C PRO A 77 10.20 12.07 3.16
N ALA A 78 10.46 10.80 2.83
CA ALA A 78 9.49 9.71 3.00
C ALA A 78 9.00 9.53 4.45
N ALA A 79 9.75 10.00 5.46
CA ALA A 79 9.36 9.88 6.87
C ALA A 79 8.26 10.87 7.28
N ALA A 80 7.98 11.91 6.50
CA ALA A 80 7.15 13.04 6.91
C ALA A 80 5.76 12.63 7.42
N TRP A 81 5.05 11.77 6.72
CA TRP A 81 3.73 11.33 7.15
C TRP A 81 3.81 10.35 8.33
N TYR A 82 4.80 9.48 8.35
CA TYR A 82 4.99 8.56 9.47
C TYR A 82 5.28 9.30 10.79
N GLU A 83 6.07 10.37 10.76
CA GLU A 83 6.36 11.18 11.95
C GLU A 83 5.11 11.92 12.44
N ARG A 84 4.26 12.41 11.54
CA ARG A 84 2.95 13.00 11.89
C ARG A 84 2.01 11.94 12.48
N GLU A 85 1.97 10.74 11.90
CA GLU A 85 1.17 9.63 12.44
C GLU A 85 1.66 9.19 13.83
N LEU A 86 2.98 9.08 14.03
CA LEU A 86 3.59 8.82 15.34
C LEU A 86 3.19 9.87 16.39
N HIS A 87 3.19 11.13 15.97
CA HIS A 87 2.73 12.22 16.83
C HIS A 87 1.26 12.10 17.21
N ASP A 88 0.39 11.85 16.23
CA ASP A 88 -1.03 11.68 16.47
C ASP A 88 -1.34 10.44 17.33
N MET A 89 -0.80 9.29 16.98
CA MET A 89 -1.24 8.00 17.50
C MET A 89 -0.57 7.64 18.83
N PHE A 90 0.63 8.16 19.13
CA PHE A 90 1.43 7.81 20.31
C PHE A 90 1.91 9.02 21.12
N GLY A 91 1.92 10.23 20.55
CA GLY A 91 2.39 11.43 21.21
C GLY A 91 3.90 11.68 21.06
N PHE A 92 4.59 10.99 20.16
CA PHE A 92 5.98 11.29 19.86
C PHE A 92 6.16 12.71 19.30
N VAL A 93 7.31 13.34 19.60
CA VAL A 93 7.61 14.70 19.17
C VAL A 93 8.88 14.72 18.31
N PRO A 94 8.75 14.70 16.97
CA PRO A 94 9.89 14.83 16.05
C PRO A 94 10.40 16.28 16.04
N GLU A 95 11.51 16.55 16.72
CA GLU A 95 12.09 17.89 16.83
C GLU A 95 12.64 18.37 15.48
N GLY A 96 12.17 19.55 15.06
CA GLY A 96 12.55 20.15 13.78
C GLY A 96 11.74 19.63 12.58
N HIS A 97 10.63 18.94 12.82
CA HIS A 97 9.73 18.54 11.73
C HIS A 97 9.11 19.77 11.05
N PRO A 98 9.15 19.88 9.70
CA PRO A 98 8.72 21.09 8.99
C PRO A 98 7.19 21.31 9.01
N ASP A 99 6.40 20.25 9.14
CA ASP A 99 4.93 20.30 9.17
C ASP A 99 4.39 19.23 10.13
N LEU A 100 4.11 19.60 11.37
CA LEU A 100 3.59 18.68 12.40
C LEU A 100 2.07 18.84 12.61
N ARG A 101 1.34 19.29 11.59
CA ARG A 101 -0.14 19.30 11.62
C ARG A 101 -0.67 17.87 11.76
N PRO A 102 -1.84 17.68 12.43
CA PRO A 102 -2.48 16.36 12.51
C PRO A 102 -2.62 15.70 11.14
N LEU A 103 -2.42 14.37 11.08
CA LEU A 103 -2.57 13.58 9.87
C LEU A 103 -3.81 12.69 9.93
N VAL A 104 -3.89 11.85 10.96
CA VAL A 104 -4.96 10.86 11.16
C VAL A 104 -6.08 11.40 12.03
N LEU A 105 -5.73 12.09 13.10
CA LEU A 105 -6.68 12.64 14.07
C LEU A 105 -7.14 14.02 13.62
N HIS A 106 -8.36 14.10 13.09
CA HIS A 106 -8.96 15.34 12.62
C HIS A 106 -9.38 16.28 13.79
N GLU A 107 -9.96 17.44 13.46
CA GLU A 107 -10.40 18.47 14.40
C GLU A 107 -11.40 17.99 15.46
N THR A 108 -12.11 16.90 15.21
CA THR A 108 -13.05 16.30 16.16
C THR A 108 -12.39 15.60 17.34
N PHE A 109 -11.07 15.37 17.29
CA PHE A 109 -10.34 14.72 18.36
C PHE A 109 -9.71 15.74 19.33
N PRO A 110 -9.71 15.48 20.65
CA PRO A 110 -9.08 16.37 21.63
C PRO A 110 -7.55 16.34 21.54
N LYS A 111 -6.90 17.41 22.01
CA LYS A 111 -5.44 17.43 22.17
C LYS A 111 -5.00 16.36 23.18
N GLY A 112 -3.84 15.73 22.96
CA GLY A 112 -3.30 14.69 23.84
C GLY A 112 -4.04 13.36 23.77
N PHE A 113 -4.84 13.16 22.74
CA PHE A 113 -5.51 11.90 22.44
C PHE A 113 -4.60 11.02 21.58
N HIS A 114 -4.20 9.84 22.10
CA HIS A 114 -3.27 8.93 21.45
C HIS A 114 -3.82 7.51 21.47
N PRO A 115 -4.60 7.13 20.44
CA PRO A 115 -5.44 5.92 20.48
C PRO A 115 -4.69 4.59 20.36
N LEU A 116 -3.43 4.58 19.92
CA LEU A 116 -2.63 3.37 19.86
C LEU A 116 -1.84 3.07 21.14
N LEU A 117 -1.92 3.93 22.17
CA LEU A 117 -1.41 3.57 23.48
C LEU A 117 -2.23 2.43 24.10
N LYS A 118 -1.58 1.52 24.82
CA LYS A 118 -2.22 0.36 25.47
C LYS A 118 -3.27 0.76 26.51
N ARG A 119 -3.03 1.88 27.21
CA ARG A 119 -3.97 2.47 28.20
C ARG A 119 -5.25 3.02 27.58
N PHE A 120 -5.33 3.15 26.25
CA PHE A 120 -6.49 3.73 25.59
C PHE A 120 -7.68 2.77 25.60
N ASN A 121 -8.85 3.28 26.03
CA ASN A 121 -10.10 2.54 26.02
C ASN A 121 -10.88 2.87 24.74
N ALA A 122 -11.02 1.90 23.83
CA ALA A 122 -11.70 2.05 22.56
C ALA A 122 -13.22 2.36 22.67
N ASN A 123 -13.83 2.13 23.83
CA ASN A 123 -15.24 2.48 24.07
C ASN A 123 -15.44 3.96 24.48
N PHE A 124 -14.37 4.77 24.46
CA PHE A 124 -14.45 6.18 24.81
C PHE A 124 -15.12 6.98 23.67
N GLN A 125 -16.16 7.75 23.99
CA GLN A 125 -16.76 8.67 23.06
C GLN A 125 -15.90 9.92 22.90
N VAL A 126 -15.26 10.04 21.74
CA VAL A 126 -14.41 11.17 21.43
C VAL A 126 -15.27 12.40 21.13
N ARG A 127 -15.02 13.48 21.87
CA ARG A 127 -15.54 14.82 21.56
C ARG A 127 -14.42 15.82 21.77
N GLY A 128 -13.98 16.45 20.72
CA GLY A 128 -12.95 17.47 20.76
C GLY A 128 -13.26 18.59 19.78
N ASN A 129 -12.56 19.67 19.96
CA ASN A 129 -12.54 20.79 19.02
C ASN A 129 -11.08 21.22 18.89
N ARG A 130 -10.37 20.63 17.92
CA ARG A 130 -9.00 20.97 17.57
C ARG A 130 -9.05 21.84 16.32
N GLU A 131 -8.32 22.93 16.31
CA GLU A 131 -8.11 23.68 15.07
C GLU A 131 -7.33 22.83 14.08
N TYR A 132 -7.78 22.80 12.83
CA TYR A 132 -7.10 22.14 11.72
C TYR A 132 -6.93 23.15 10.59
N GLU A 133 -5.71 23.62 10.43
CA GLU A 133 -5.37 24.57 9.40
C GLU A 133 -4.86 23.84 8.14
N MET A 134 -5.51 24.10 7.01
CA MET A 134 -5.04 23.60 5.72
C MET A 134 -3.87 24.46 5.23
N ALA A 135 -2.87 23.83 4.63
CA ALA A 135 -1.78 24.56 4.01
C ALA A 135 -2.27 25.27 2.75
N ALA A 136 -1.88 26.52 2.59
CA ALA A 136 -2.20 27.33 1.42
C ALA A 136 -0.96 28.09 0.94
N ALA A 137 -0.87 28.30 -0.37
CA ALA A 137 0.13 29.20 -0.93
C ALA A 137 -0.24 30.66 -0.59
N ASN A 138 0.75 31.47 -0.24
CA ASN A 138 0.57 32.87 0.08
C ASN A 138 1.05 33.76 -1.07
N GLY A 139 0.25 34.77 -1.44
CA GLY A 139 0.59 35.73 -2.49
C GLY A 139 -0.61 36.54 -2.95
N GLU A 140 -0.34 37.69 -3.59
CA GLU A 140 -1.38 38.51 -4.19
C GLU A 140 -1.92 37.83 -5.46
N GLY A 141 -3.25 37.86 -5.63
CA GLY A 141 -3.92 37.23 -6.80
C GLY A 141 -4.06 35.71 -6.72
N LEU A 142 -3.72 35.10 -5.60
CA LEU A 142 -3.97 33.68 -5.34
C LEU A 142 -5.38 33.46 -4.79
N PHE A 143 -5.96 32.33 -5.14
CA PHE A 143 -7.24 31.91 -4.59
C PHE A 143 -7.24 30.41 -4.28
N GLU A 144 -8.10 30.00 -3.37
CA GLU A 144 -8.23 28.62 -2.94
C GLU A 144 -9.51 27.99 -3.51
N VAL A 145 -9.40 26.73 -3.94
CA VAL A 145 -10.55 25.93 -4.40
C VAL A 145 -10.64 24.68 -3.52
N PRO A 146 -11.65 24.60 -2.63
CA PRO A 146 -11.90 23.41 -1.83
C PRO A 146 -12.70 22.38 -2.65
N VAL A 147 -12.30 21.09 -2.58
CA VAL A 147 -12.98 19.97 -3.22
C VAL A 147 -13.14 18.82 -2.23
N GLY A 148 -14.32 18.26 -2.09
CA GLY A 148 -14.63 17.22 -1.11
C GLY A 148 -14.90 17.79 0.30
N PRO A 149 -14.96 16.96 1.37
CA PRO A 149 -14.53 15.56 1.41
C PRO A 149 -15.45 14.56 0.69
N ILE A 150 -16.70 14.92 0.39
CA ILE A 150 -17.66 14.05 -0.28
C ILE A 150 -17.58 14.30 -1.78
N HIS A 151 -17.43 13.21 -2.55
CA HIS A 151 -17.36 13.21 -3.98
C HIS A 151 -18.52 12.42 -4.61
N ALA A 152 -18.77 12.65 -5.90
CA ALA A 152 -19.71 11.85 -6.66
C ALA A 152 -19.17 10.43 -6.94
N GLY A 153 -20.07 9.47 -7.09
CA GLY A 153 -19.75 8.09 -7.42
C GLY A 153 -19.21 7.28 -6.24
N ILE A 154 -18.24 6.43 -6.51
CA ILE A 154 -17.71 5.45 -5.56
C ILE A 154 -16.43 5.92 -4.84
N ILE A 155 -16.03 7.18 -5.01
CA ILE A 155 -14.80 7.70 -4.42
C ILE A 155 -15.01 7.92 -2.91
N GLU A 156 -14.13 7.33 -2.10
CA GLU A 156 -14.15 7.49 -0.66
C GLU A 156 -13.75 8.91 -0.24
N PRO A 157 -14.12 9.36 0.98
CA PRO A 157 -13.93 10.74 1.41
C PRO A 157 -12.47 11.18 1.45
N GLY A 158 -12.19 12.31 0.85
CA GLY A 158 -10.92 13.03 0.92
C GLY A 158 -11.14 14.51 0.60
N HIS A 159 -10.57 15.41 1.38
CA HIS A 159 -10.69 16.84 1.12
C HIS A 159 -9.40 17.35 0.48
N PHE A 160 -9.56 18.06 -0.62
CA PHE A 160 -8.48 18.64 -1.40
C PHE A 160 -8.63 20.14 -1.42
N ARG A 161 -7.57 20.86 -1.08
CA ARG A 161 -7.52 22.31 -1.17
C ARG A 161 -6.43 22.72 -2.14
N PHE A 162 -6.87 23.27 -3.27
CA PHE A 162 -6.00 23.77 -4.31
C PHE A 162 -5.71 25.24 -4.09
N SER A 163 -4.43 25.64 -4.11
CA SER A 163 -4.02 27.04 -4.22
C SER A 163 -3.62 27.31 -5.67
N GLN A 164 -4.22 28.32 -6.29
CA GLN A 164 -4.10 28.62 -7.72
C GLN A 164 -3.63 30.05 -8.00
N ALA A 165 -2.88 30.19 -9.11
CA ALA A 165 -2.59 31.45 -9.76
C ALA A 165 -3.16 31.40 -11.19
N GLY A 166 -4.26 32.10 -11.44
CA GLY A 166 -5.01 31.92 -12.69
C GLY A 166 -5.54 30.50 -12.81
N GLU A 167 -5.15 29.77 -13.89
CA GLU A 167 -5.57 28.39 -14.12
C GLU A 167 -4.60 27.35 -13.50
N SER A 168 -3.37 27.75 -13.19
CA SER A 168 -2.32 26.84 -12.75
C SER A 168 -2.41 26.51 -11.25
N MET A 169 -2.35 25.23 -10.91
CA MET A 169 -2.27 24.75 -9.52
C MET A 169 -0.84 24.91 -9.00
N LEU A 170 -0.66 25.73 -7.95
CA LEU A 170 0.63 25.93 -7.30
C LEU A 170 0.87 24.95 -6.18
N GLN A 171 -0.19 24.64 -5.43
CA GLN A 171 -0.13 23.75 -4.28
C GLN A 171 -1.43 22.98 -4.13
N LEU A 172 -1.30 21.72 -3.72
CA LEU A 172 -2.40 20.90 -3.25
C LEU A 172 -2.13 20.47 -1.81
N ASP A 173 -3.05 20.80 -0.91
CA ASP A 173 -3.09 20.20 0.43
C ASP A 173 -4.20 19.15 0.48
N ALA A 174 -3.88 17.94 0.91
CA ALA A 174 -4.80 16.80 0.94
C ALA A 174 -5.04 16.36 2.38
N LYS A 175 -6.29 16.43 2.82
CA LYS A 175 -6.75 15.89 4.10
C LYS A 175 -7.48 14.57 3.84
N LEU A 176 -6.92 13.49 4.37
CA LEU A 176 -7.37 12.11 4.19
C LEU A 176 -7.77 11.51 5.54
N PHE A 177 -7.83 10.19 5.67
CA PHE A 177 -8.16 9.47 6.92
C PHE A 177 -9.59 9.71 7.45
N PHE A 178 -10.54 10.09 6.58
CA PHE A 178 -11.95 10.24 6.96
C PHE A 178 -12.62 8.91 7.29
N THR A 179 -12.13 7.81 6.71
CA THR A 179 -12.66 6.45 6.92
C THR A 179 -11.71 5.61 7.79
N HIS A 180 -10.91 6.24 8.66
CA HIS A 180 -10.07 5.52 9.61
C HIS A 180 -10.92 4.67 10.55
N ARG A 181 -10.69 3.34 10.52
CA ARG A 181 -11.47 2.33 11.25
C ARG A 181 -10.76 1.78 12.47
N GLY A 182 -9.50 2.20 12.71
CA GLY A 182 -8.68 1.74 13.81
C GLY A 182 -8.33 0.25 13.74
N ILE A 183 -8.08 -0.27 12.53
CA ILE A 183 -7.82 -1.69 12.27
C ILE A 183 -6.67 -2.20 13.14
N GLU A 184 -5.59 -1.45 13.27
CA GLU A 184 -4.43 -1.82 14.07
C GLU A 184 -4.79 -2.01 15.56
N LYS A 185 -5.68 -1.17 16.09
CA LYS A 185 -6.20 -1.30 17.45
C LYS A 185 -7.23 -2.44 17.59
N ALA A 186 -8.06 -2.64 16.56
CA ALA A 186 -9.12 -3.64 16.58
C ALA A 186 -8.59 -5.08 16.60
N VAL A 187 -7.37 -5.32 16.15
CA VAL A 187 -6.75 -6.67 16.16
C VAL A 187 -5.94 -6.96 17.41
N GLU A 188 -5.66 -5.97 18.25
CA GLU A 188 -4.96 -6.21 19.53
C GLU A 188 -5.73 -7.22 20.40
N GLY A 189 -5.02 -8.16 21.00
CA GLY A 189 -5.56 -9.23 21.83
C GLY A 189 -6.27 -10.38 21.06
N LYS A 190 -6.31 -10.32 19.72
CA LYS A 190 -6.84 -11.41 18.89
C LYS A 190 -5.73 -12.37 18.50
N THR A 191 -6.11 -13.62 18.26
CA THR A 191 -5.21 -14.58 17.60
C THR A 191 -4.99 -14.15 16.13
N PRO A 192 -3.89 -14.57 15.47
CA PRO A 192 -3.67 -14.30 14.05
C PRO A 192 -4.84 -14.75 13.15
N MET A 193 -5.46 -15.90 13.46
CA MET A 193 -6.60 -16.41 12.71
C MET A 193 -7.86 -15.55 12.86
N GLU A 194 -8.14 -15.02 14.06
CA GLU A 194 -9.26 -14.09 14.29
C GLU A 194 -9.01 -12.74 13.59
N ALA A 195 -7.77 -12.27 13.59
CA ALA A 195 -7.38 -11.02 12.94
C ALA A 195 -7.43 -11.10 11.41
N LEU A 196 -7.26 -12.28 10.83
CA LEU A 196 -7.25 -12.49 9.38
C LEU A 196 -8.49 -11.91 8.70
N HIS A 197 -9.68 -12.12 9.30
CA HIS A 197 -10.95 -11.60 8.77
C HIS A 197 -11.02 -10.06 8.75
N ILE A 198 -10.28 -9.39 9.63
CA ILE A 198 -10.17 -7.93 9.65
C ILE A 198 -9.17 -7.48 8.58
N VAL A 199 -8.02 -8.15 8.51
CA VAL A 199 -6.94 -7.82 7.58
C VAL A 199 -7.37 -7.95 6.12
N GLU A 200 -8.06 -9.04 5.74
CA GLU A 200 -8.57 -9.22 4.37
C GLU A 200 -9.64 -8.20 3.96
N ARG A 201 -10.15 -7.40 4.92
CA ARG A 201 -11.15 -6.35 4.72
C ARG A 201 -10.59 -4.92 4.86
N ILE A 202 -9.28 -4.77 4.91
CA ILE A 202 -8.64 -3.45 4.86
C ILE A 202 -9.10 -2.71 3.60
N CYS A 203 -9.15 -3.43 2.45
CA CYS A 203 -9.58 -2.86 1.18
C CYS A 203 -9.99 -3.97 0.21
N GLY A 204 -10.96 -3.69 -0.66
CA GLY A 204 -11.39 -4.63 -1.71
C GLY A 204 -10.41 -4.72 -2.88
N ALA A 205 -9.61 -3.68 -3.14
CA ALA A 205 -8.65 -3.68 -4.24
C ALA A 205 -7.32 -4.37 -3.92
N CYS A 206 -7.03 -4.65 -2.64
CA CYS A 206 -5.77 -5.24 -2.18
C CYS A 206 -6.02 -6.31 -1.12
N THR A 207 -7.08 -7.10 -1.26
CA THR A 207 -7.45 -8.15 -0.32
C THR A 207 -6.35 -9.20 -0.22
N VAL A 208 -5.95 -9.76 -1.37
CA VAL A 208 -4.91 -10.80 -1.44
C VAL A 208 -3.58 -10.26 -0.97
N ALA A 209 -3.19 -9.08 -1.42
CA ALA A 209 -1.91 -8.49 -1.02
C ALA A 209 -1.83 -8.23 0.49
N ASN A 210 -2.89 -7.70 1.13
CA ASN A 210 -2.92 -7.51 2.58
C ASN A 210 -2.89 -8.85 3.32
N THR A 211 -3.69 -9.82 2.87
CA THR A 211 -3.75 -11.15 3.48
C THR A 211 -2.40 -11.86 3.37
N LEU A 212 -1.79 -11.81 2.19
CA LEU A 212 -0.52 -12.49 1.91
C LEU A 212 0.64 -11.91 2.75
N SER A 213 0.77 -10.58 2.83
CA SER A 213 1.80 -9.96 3.66
C SER A 213 1.58 -10.22 5.15
N PHE A 214 0.32 -10.26 5.62
CA PHE A 214 0.01 -10.64 7.00
C PHE A 214 0.36 -12.11 7.27
N CYS A 215 -0.06 -13.04 6.40
CA CYS A 215 0.25 -14.47 6.55
C CYS A 215 1.75 -14.72 6.60
N GLN A 216 2.54 -14.07 5.72
CA GLN A 216 4.00 -14.17 5.75
C GLN A 216 4.60 -13.70 7.09
N ALA A 217 4.05 -12.61 7.69
CA ALA A 217 4.51 -12.14 8.98
C ALA A 217 4.22 -13.16 10.09
N VAL A 218 3.07 -13.84 10.06
CA VAL A 218 2.72 -14.92 11.00
C VAL A 218 3.59 -16.15 10.77
N GLU A 219 3.76 -16.59 9.54
CA GLU A 219 4.52 -17.79 9.16
C GLU A 219 5.99 -17.69 9.56
N LYS A 220 6.59 -16.51 9.44
CA LYS A 220 7.96 -16.27 9.93
C LYS A 220 8.13 -16.44 11.44
N LEU A 221 7.05 -16.39 12.23
CA LEU A 221 7.10 -16.67 13.67
C LEU A 221 7.04 -18.16 14.00
N SER A 222 6.76 -19.02 13.05
CA SER A 222 6.59 -20.47 13.24
C SER A 222 7.73 -21.32 12.70
N ASP A 223 8.64 -20.76 11.93
CA ASP A 223 9.74 -21.48 11.26
C ASP A 223 9.27 -22.64 10.34
N VAL A 224 8.04 -22.57 9.82
CA VAL A 224 7.50 -23.57 8.90
C VAL A 224 7.63 -23.13 7.44
N GLU A 225 7.78 -24.09 6.56
CA GLU A 225 7.71 -23.86 5.11
C GLU A 225 6.29 -24.13 4.60
N VAL A 226 5.71 -23.13 3.95
CA VAL A 226 4.40 -23.25 3.31
C VAL A 226 4.51 -24.19 2.11
N PRO A 227 3.57 -25.15 1.92
CA PRO A 227 3.62 -26.10 0.81
C PRO A 227 3.70 -25.42 -0.55
N LYS A 228 4.46 -26.00 -1.48
CA LYS A 228 4.66 -25.44 -2.83
C LYS A 228 3.33 -25.25 -3.56
N ARG A 229 2.41 -26.22 -3.48
CA ARG A 229 1.08 -26.12 -4.09
C ARG A 229 0.31 -24.92 -3.56
N ALA A 230 0.37 -24.67 -2.26
CA ALA A 230 -0.24 -23.49 -1.65
C ALA A 230 0.38 -22.18 -2.19
N TRP A 231 1.69 -22.12 -2.37
CA TRP A 231 2.36 -20.98 -2.98
C TRP A 231 1.94 -20.74 -4.44
N LEU A 232 1.77 -21.81 -5.23
CA LEU A 232 1.26 -21.70 -6.60
C LEU A 232 -0.14 -21.07 -6.63
N ILE A 233 -1.04 -21.52 -5.74
CA ILE A 233 -2.41 -20.99 -5.62
C ILE A 233 -2.39 -19.53 -5.11
N ARG A 234 -1.54 -19.21 -4.12
CA ARG A 234 -1.34 -17.84 -3.63
C ARG A 234 -0.84 -16.90 -4.73
N THR A 235 0.08 -17.36 -5.57
CA THR A 235 0.60 -16.58 -6.70
C THR A 235 -0.48 -16.37 -7.75
N LEU A 236 -1.25 -17.43 -8.08
CA LEU A 236 -2.39 -17.33 -8.98
C LEU A 236 -3.38 -16.25 -8.47
N ALA A 237 -3.78 -16.31 -7.21
CA ALA A 237 -4.68 -15.34 -6.60
C ALA A 237 -4.12 -13.90 -6.61
N ALA A 238 -2.82 -13.73 -6.32
CA ALA A 238 -2.17 -12.41 -6.31
C ALA A 238 -2.12 -11.79 -7.71
N GLU A 239 -1.88 -12.59 -8.75
CA GLU A 239 -1.85 -12.08 -10.11
C GLU A 239 -3.26 -11.89 -10.70
N LEU A 240 -4.27 -12.66 -10.29
CA LEU A 240 -5.67 -12.38 -10.63
C LEU A 240 -6.14 -11.07 -9.98
N GLU A 241 -5.80 -10.81 -8.69
CA GLU A 241 -6.03 -9.52 -8.04
C GLU A 241 -5.37 -8.38 -8.82
N ARG A 242 -4.14 -8.54 -9.29
CA ARG A 242 -3.43 -7.55 -10.11
C ARG A 242 -4.15 -7.32 -11.43
N LEU A 243 -4.57 -8.39 -12.12
CA LEU A 243 -5.24 -8.31 -13.40
C LEU A 243 -6.55 -7.54 -13.32
N TYR A 244 -7.47 -7.88 -12.38
CA TYR A 244 -8.74 -7.16 -12.31
C TYR A 244 -8.55 -5.69 -11.93
N ASN A 245 -7.52 -5.38 -11.12
CA ASN A 245 -7.18 -4.00 -10.81
C ASN A 245 -6.65 -3.27 -12.05
N HIS A 246 -5.58 -3.76 -12.69
CA HIS A 246 -4.95 -3.05 -13.81
C HIS A 246 -5.87 -2.89 -15.00
N VAL A 247 -6.67 -3.90 -15.34
CA VAL A 247 -7.68 -3.83 -16.40
C VAL A 247 -8.75 -2.79 -16.08
N GLY A 248 -9.28 -2.83 -14.85
CA GLY A 248 -10.28 -1.85 -14.41
C GLY A 248 -9.71 -0.44 -14.29
N ASP A 249 -8.50 -0.31 -13.78
CA ASP A 249 -7.79 0.97 -13.60
C ASP A 249 -7.50 1.65 -14.95
N THR A 250 -7.10 0.88 -15.97
CA THR A 250 -6.89 1.39 -17.34
C THR A 250 -8.17 2.00 -17.89
N GLY A 251 -9.31 1.32 -17.68
CA GLY A 251 -10.63 1.88 -18.02
C GLY A 251 -10.97 3.14 -17.21
N ASN A 252 -10.70 3.11 -15.90
CA ASN A 252 -11.05 4.20 -14.98
C ASN A 252 -10.23 5.48 -15.22
N VAL A 253 -8.97 5.37 -15.59
CA VAL A 253 -8.15 6.55 -15.98
C VAL A 253 -8.81 7.32 -17.12
N CYS A 254 -9.42 6.62 -18.09
CA CYS A 254 -10.13 7.22 -19.21
C CYS A 254 -11.35 8.05 -18.79
N ALA A 255 -11.90 7.86 -17.60
CA ALA A 255 -12.94 8.71 -17.04
C ALA A 255 -12.45 10.15 -16.78
N GLY A 256 -11.16 10.33 -16.49
CA GLY A 256 -10.54 11.66 -16.33
C GLY A 256 -10.52 12.49 -17.60
N VAL A 257 -10.72 11.87 -18.77
CA VAL A 257 -10.82 12.52 -20.09
C VAL A 257 -12.17 12.32 -20.77
N GLY A 258 -13.16 11.71 -20.09
CA GLY A 258 -14.50 11.49 -20.62
C GLY A 258 -14.58 10.42 -21.72
N PHE A 259 -13.65 9.47 -21.78
CA PHE A 259 -13.58 8.44 -22.82
C PHE A 259 -14.45 7.22 -22.49
N SER A 260 -15.77 7.39 -22.55
CA SER A 260 -16.80 6.43 -22.10
C SER A 260 -16.70 5.01 -22.69
N PRO A 261 -16.41 4.78 -24.00
CA PRO A 261 -16.30 3.41 -24.52
C PRO A 261 -15.27 2.57 -23.77
N VAL A 262 -14.09 3.12 -23.50
CA VAL A 262 -12.99 2.41 -22.81
C VAL A 262 -13.35 2.17 -21.33
N ILE A 263 -14.04 3.12 -20.69
CA ILE A 263 -14.54 2.95 -19.31
C ILE A 263 -15.46 1.71 -19.23
N SER A 264 -16.43 1.62 -20.14
CA SER A 264 -17.39 0.50 -20.18
C SER A 264 -16.70 -0.84 -20.45
N MET A 265 -15.78 -0.88 -21.41
CA MET A 265 -15.04 -2.09 -21.75
C MET A 265 -14.16 -2.54 -20.58
N GLY A 266 -13.38 -1.66 -19.98
CA GLY A 266 -12.52 -1.98 -18.84
C GLY A 266 -13.33 -2.46 -17.63
N SER A 267 -14.46 -1.82 -17.33
CA SER A 267 -15.35 -2.24 -16.24
C SER A 267 -15.95 -3.63 -16.46
N ARG A 268 -16.32 -3.95 -17.71
CA ARG A 268 -16.83 -5.28 -18.06
C ARG A 268 -15.76 -6.36 -17.91
N LEU A 269 -14.55 -6.14 -18.40
CA LEU A 269 -13.45 -7.09 -18.27
C LEU A 269 -13.04 -7.29 -16.81
N LYS A 270 -13.02 -6.20 -16.03
CA LYS A 270 -12.83 -6.29 -14.58
C LYS A 270 -13.86 -7.21 -13.94
N GLU A 271 -15.15 -7.08 -14.31
CA GLU A 271 -16.21 -7.91 -13.77
C GLU A 271 -16.03 -9.39 -14.13
N TYR A 272 -15.60 -9.72 -15.35
CA TYR A 272 -15.30 -11.12 -15.74
C TYR A 272 -14.21 -11.73 -14.85
N LEU A 273 -13.14 -10.97 -14.57
CA LEU A 273 -12.08 -11.42 -13.67
C LEU A 273 -12.59 -11.60 -12.23
N MET A 274 -13.46 -10.70 -11.75
CA MET A 274 -14.03 -10.80 -10.40
C MET A 274 -15.04 -11.94 -10.25
N GLN A 275 -15.75 -12.33 -11.33
CA GLN A 275 -16.59 -13.54 -11.35
C GLN A 275 -15.71 -14.79 -11.30
N LEU A 276 -14.58 -14.79 -11.99
CA LEU A 276 -13.58 -15.86 -11.92
C LEU A 276 -13.01 -16.01 -10.49
N ASP A 277 -12.73 -14.90 -9.82
CA ASP A 277 -12.31 -14.90 -8.41
C ASP A 277 -13.36 -15.54 -7.49
N GLU A 278 -14.66 -15.33 -7.79
CA GLU A 278 -15.76 -15.97 -7.05
C GLU A 278 -15.78 -17.50 -7.28
N VAL A 279 -15.51 -17.96 -8.49
CA VAL A 279 -15.38 -19.40 -8.77
C VAL A 279 -14.22 -20.01 -7.96
N LEU A 280 -13.09 -19.30 -7.89
CA LEU A 280 -11.88 -19.78 -7.20
C LEU A 280 -12.03 -19.79 -5.66
N ALA A 281 -12.68 -18.79 -5.08
CA ALA A 281 -12.67 -18.58 -3.62
C ALA A 281 -14.07 -18.45 -2.98
N GLY A 282 -15.15 -18.56 -3.76
CA GLY A 282 -16.51 -18.29 -3.30
C GLY A 282 -16.76 -16.81 -2.97
N ASN A 283 -15.87 -15.92 -3.38
CA ASN A 283 -15.97 -14.49 -3.14
C ASN A 283 -15.19 -13.70 -4.19
N ARG A 284 -15.81 -12.68 -4.78
CA ARG A 284 -15.24 -11.83 -5.85
C ARG A 284 -13.95 -11.06 -5.48
N PHE A 285 -13.51 -11.09 -4.24
CA PHE A 285 -12.28 -10.47 -3.72
C PHE A 285 -11.29 -11.50 -3.19
N LEU A 286 -11.46 -12.78 -3.49
CA LEU A 286 -10.60 -13.89 -3.05
C LEU A 286 -10.44 -14.00 -1.51
N ARG A 287 -11.42 -13.49 -0.75
CA ARG A 287 -11.42 -13.57 0.72
C ARG A 287 -11.58 -15.00 1.18
N GLY A 288 -10.85 -15.34 2.26
CA GLY A 288 -10.91 -16.66 2.87
C GLY A 288 -10.15 -17.76 2.11
N LEU A 289 -9.48 -17.45 0.98
CA LEU A 289 -8.64 -18.37 0.25
C LEU A 289 -7.29 -18.58 0.95
N ILE A 290 -6.59 -17.47 1.23
CA ILE A 290 -5.26 -17.48 1.84
C ILE A 290 -5.39 -17.45 3.36
N VAL A 291 -4.70 -18.37 4.03
CA VAL A 291 -4.65 -18.47 5.49
C VAL A 291 -3.19 -18.66 5.93
N PRO A 292 -2.83 -18.32 7.18
CA PRO A 292 -1.50 -18.63 7.70
C PRO A 292 -1.19 -20.12 7.60
N GLY A 293 -0.04 -20.44 7.01
CA GLY A 293 0.39 -21.80 6.73
C GLY A 293 0.01 -22.34 5.36
N GLY A 294 -0.82 -21.63 4.54
CA GLY A 294 -1.18 -22.11 3.21
C GLY A 294 -2.42 -21.48 2.60
N VAL A 295 -3.25 -22.32 2.00
CA VAL A 295 -4.55 -21.98 1.40
C VAL A 295 -5.62 -22.93 1.89
N LYS A 296 -6.86 -22.45 1.86
CA LYS A 296 -8.02 -23.20 2.39
C LYS A 296 -8.62 -24.14 1.35
N TYR A 297 -8.51 -23.82 0.08
CA TYR A 297 -9.12 -24.58 -1.03
C TYR A 297 -8.07 -24.91 -2.07
N ASP A 298 -8.22 -26.08 -2.69
CA ASP A 298 -7.43 -26.51 -3.86
C ASP A 298 -8.07 -25.99 -5.15
N VAL A 299 -7.31 -26.04 -6.22
CA VAL A 299 -7.73 -25.70 -7.58
C VAL A 299 -7.60 -26.94 -8.44
N ASP A 300 -8.71 -27.42 -8.97
CA ASP A 300 -8.76 -28.58 -9.86
C ASP A 300 -8.60 -28.16 -11.34
N ASP A 301 -8.47 -29.17 -12.21
CA ASP A 301 -8.26 -28.94 -13.65
C ASP A 301 -9.43 -28.18 -14.29
N HIS A 302 -10.67 -28.37 -13.83
CA HIS A 302 -11.85 -27.66 -14.34
C HIS A 302 -11.73 -26.15 -14.07
N ILE A 303 -11.38 -25.77 -12.84
CA ILE A 303 -11.16 -24.36 -12.48
C ILE A 303 -10.00 -23.79 -13.29
N LEU A 304 -8.89 -24.54 -13.46
CA LEU A 304 -7.76 -24.09 -14.28
C LEU A 304 -8.13 -23.85 -15.74
N GLU A 305 -8.98 -24.70 -16.33
CA GLU A 305 -9.50 -24.52 -17.69
C GLU A 305 -10.38 -23.28 -17.82
N GLU A 306 -11.27 -23.05 -16.85
CA GLU A 306 -12.12 -21.85 -16.79
C GLU A 306 -11.29 -20.57 -16.68
N ILE A 307 -10.24 -20.56 -15.85
CA ILE A 307 -9.30 -19.45 -15.74
C ILE A 307 -8.65 -19.17 -17.11
N GLU A 308 -8.14 -20.19 -17.80
CA GLU A 308 -7.51 -20.01 -19.12
C GLU A 308 -8.48 -19.48 -20.18
N GLU A 309 -9.75 -19.91 -20.14
CA GLU A 309 -10.76 -19.42 -21.07
C GLU A 309 -11.07 -17.95 -20.87
N VAL A 310 -11.35 -17.55 -19.63
CA VAL A 310 -11.60 -16.15 -19.28
C VAL A 310 -10.40 -15.26 -19.61
N LEU A 311 -9.19 -15.72 -19.31
CA LEU A 311 -7.98 -14.93 -19.58
C LEU A 311 -7.71 -14.74 -21.08
N ARG A 312 -8.04 -15.73 -21.93
CA ARG A 312 -7.95 -15.56 -23.40
C ARG A 312 -8.90 -14.46 -23.90
N GLU A 313 -10.11 -14.43 -23.36
CA GLU A 313 -11.10 -13.39 -23.71
C GLU A 313 -10.63 -12.01 -23.21
N VAL A 314 -10.17 -11.92 -21.95
CA VAL A 314 -9.65 -10.69 -21.36
C VAL A 314 -8.47 -10.15 -22.17
N GLU A 315 -7.50 -10.98 -22.53
CA GLU A 315 -6.33 -10.59 -23.31
C GLU A 315 -6.72 -10.02 -24.68
N ARG A 316 -7.63 -10.71 -25.38
CA ARG A 316 -8.12 -10.29 -26.70
C ARG A 316 -8.81 -8.92 -26.65
N GLU A 317 -9.70 -8.75 -25.69
CA GLU A 317 -10.48 -7.51 -25.57
C GLU A 317 -9.66 -6.37 -24.97
N TYR A 318 -8.72 -6.68 -24.08
CA TYR A 318 -7.82 -5.67 -23.52
C TYR A 318 -6.88 -5.09 -24.58
N ALA A 319 -6.40 -5.92 -25.53
CA ALA A 319 -5.65 -5.43 -26.69
C ALA A 319 -6.50 -4.48 -27.56
N THR A 320 -7.81 -4.69 -27.65
CA THR A 320 -8.73 -3.74 -28.34
C THR A 320 -8.84 -2.43 -27.58
N ILE A 321 -8.91 -2.46 -26.24
CA ILE A 321 -8.90 -1.25 -25.40
C ILE A 321 -7.63 -0.46 -25.65
N GLU A 322 -6.48 -1.10 -25.61
CA GLU A 322 -5.18 -0.48 -25.84
C GLU A 322 -5.12 0.18 -27.22
N HIS A 323 -5.50 -0.53 -28.28
CA HIS A 323 -5.54 -0.01 -29.63
C HIS A 323 -6.42 1.25 -29.75
N ILE A 324 -7.65 1.18 -29.25
CA ILE A 324 -8.59 2.31 -29.29
C ILE A 324 -8.04 3.53 -28.53
N MET A 325 -7.40 3.34 -27.39
CA MET A 325 -6.83 4.42 -26.59
C MET A 325 -5.71 5.16 -27.35
N TRP A 326 -4.77 4.41 -27.91
CA TRP A 326 -3.60 5.00 -28.57
C TRP A 326 -3.87 5.54 -29.98
N GLU A 327 -5.04 5.26 -30.56
CA GLU A 327 -5.47 5.91 -31.82
C GLU A 327 -6.13 7.27 -31.62
N GLN A 328 -6.49 7.65 -30.38
CA GLN A 328 -7.19 8.89 -30.09
C GLN A 328 -6.21 10.03 -29.74
N ASN A 329 -5.96 10.93 -30.69
CA ASN A 329 -5.08 12.08 -30.47
C ASN A 329 -5.50 12.95 -29.27
N ASN A 330 -6.81 13.13 -29.06
CA ASN A 330 -7.31 13.88 -27.89
C ASN A 330 -6.95 13.22 -26.57
N PHE A 331 -7.00 11.89 -26.50
CA PHE A 331 -6.56 11.14 -25.32
C PHE A 331 -5.06 11.32 -25.10
N ILE A 332 -4.25 11.08 -26.13
CA ILE A 332 -2.79 11.20 -26.06
C ILE A 332 -2.37 12.59 -25.59
N ASN A 333 -2.98 13.64 -26.13
CA ASN A 333 -2.68 15.03 -25.76
C ASN A 333 -3.02 15.35 -24.29
N ARG A 334 -4.00 14.66 -23.70
CA ARG A 334 -4.38 14.87 -22.31
C ARG A 334 -3.52 14.08 -21.30
N VAL A 335 -2.99 12.91 -21.70
CA VAL A 335 -2.21 12.04 -20.80
C VAL A 335 -0.71 12.33 -20.83
N ARG A 336 -0.22 12.85 -21.95
CA ARG A 336 1.20 13.17 -22.15
C ARG A 336 1.56 14.45 -21.41
N THR A 337 2.69 14.43 -20.72
CA THR A 337 3.24 15.57 -19.94
C THR A 337 2.33 16.08 -18.81
N THR A 338 1.28 15.35 -18.44
CA THR A 338 0.33 15.69 -17.37
C THR A 338 0.68 14.92 -16.11
N GLY A 339 0.74 15.61 -14.97
CA GLY A 339 0.97 14.98 -13.66
C GLY A 339 2.34 14.34 -13.51
N ILE A 340 3.40 15.04 -13.86
CA ILE A 340 4.78 14.52 -13.89
C ILE A 340 5.36 14.36 -12.49
N ILE A 341 5.89 13.16 -12.20
CA ILE A 341 6.78 12.90 -11.06
C ILE A 341 8.18 12.60 -11.56
N LYS A 342 9.13 13.44 -11.18
CA LYS A 342 10.54 13.22 -11.51
C LYS A 342 11.11 12.04 -10.71
N SER A 343 12.06 11.29 -11.30
CA SER A 343 12.70 10.14 -10.66
C SER A 343 13.28 10.48 -9.27
N LYS A 344 13.90 11.66 -9.10
CA LYS A 344 14.39 12.11 -7.80
C LYS A 344 13.27 12.24 -6.76
N THR A 345 12.13 12.79 -7.12
CA THR A 345 10.97 12.93 -6.23
C THR A 345 10.41 11.55 -5.85
N ALA A 346 10.30 10.64 -6.81
CA ALA A 346 9.87 9.27 -6.56
C ALA A 346 10.80 8.55 -5.57
N PHE A 347 12.09 8.75 -5.73
CA PHE A 347 13.12 8.23 -4.83
C PHE A 347 13.04 8.85 -3.42
N ASP A 348 13.01 10.17 -3.30
CA ASP A 348 12.97 10.91 -2.03
C ASP A 348 11.74 10.55 -1.19
N LEU A 349 10.60 10.26 -1.84
CA LEU A 349 9.36 9.85 -1.19
C LEU A 349 9.24 8.33 -0.98
N ALA A 350 10.25 7.57 -1.38
CA ALA A 350 10.23 6.10 -1.36
C ALA A 350 8.96 5.51 -2.02
N MET A 351 8.55 6.09 -3.15
CA MET A 351 7.38 5.65 -3.90
C MET A 351 7.47 4.17 -4.29
N VAL A 352 6.32 3.54 -4.46
CA VAL A 352 6.20 2.12 -4.81
C VAL A 352 5.24 1.91 -5.98
N GLY A 353 5.29 0.73 -6.59
CA GLY A 353 4.35 0.29 -7.62
C GLY A 353 4.40 1.09 -8.91
N VAL A 354 3.26 1.18 -9.58
CA VAL A 354 3.10 1.83 -10.89
C VAL A 354 3.63 3.27 -10.90
N GLY A 355 3.34 4.06 -9.86
CA GLY A 355 3.81 5.45 -9.77
C GLY A 355 5.34 5.56 -9.73
N ALA A 356 6.00 4.69 -9.00
CA ALA A 356 7.46 4.61 -8.93
C ALA A 356 8.06 4.13 -10.27
N ARG A 357 7.54 3.03 -10.81
CA ARG A 357 8.03 2.44 -12.06
C ARG A 357 7.82 3.35 -13.28
N ALA A 358 6.74 4.11 -13.31
CA ALA A 358 6.50 5.13 -14.33
C ALA A 358 7.51 6.29 -14.27
N SER A 359 8.15 6.49 -13.12
CA SER A 359 9.15 7.52 -12.86
C SER A 359 10.61 6.99 -12.90
N GLY A 360 10.83 5.82 -13.49
CA GLY A 360 12.15 5.23 -13.69
C GLY A 360 12.71 4.43 -12.51
N MET A 361 11.89 4.13 -11.50
CA MET A 361 12.34 3.33 -10.35
C MET A 361 12.24 1.83 -10.67
N GLU A 362 13.39 1.15 -10.72
CA GLU A 362 13.47 -0.31 -10.92
C GLU A 362 13.18 -1.04 -9.60
N ARG A 363 11.90 -1.05 -9.19
CA ARG A 363 11.48 -1.62 -7.92
C ARG A 363 10.19 -2.42 -8.05
N ASP A 364 10.27 -3.70 -7.63
CA ASP A 364 9.15 -4.62 -7.54
C ASP A 364 9.47 -5.69 -6.49
N SER A 365 8.65 -5.77 -5.44
CA SER A 365 8.91 -6.68 -4.32
C SER A 365 8.88 -8.16 -4.71
N ARG A 366 8.21 -8.53 -5.80
CA ARG A 366 8.22 -9.91 -6.32
C ARG A 366 9.63 -10.33 -6.73
N LYS A 367 10.44 -9.38 -7.24
CA LYS A 367 11.85 -9.61 -7.63
C LYS A 367 12.84 -9.21 -6.53
N ASP A 368 12.63 -8.05 -5.94
CA ASP A 368 13.59 -7.47 -4.99
C ASP A 368 13.64 -8.22 -3.67
N MET A 369 12.50 -8.74 -3.22
CA MET A 369 12.37 -9.50 -1.97
C MET A 369 12.23 -11.00 -2.21
N GLY A 370 11.86 -11.42 -3.42
CA GLY A 370 11.80 -12.82 -3.82
C GLY A 370 10.94 -13.68 -2.89
N TYR A 371 9.79 -13.16 -2.46
CA TYR A 371 8.91 -13.89 -1.55
C TYR A 371 8.14 -14.99 -2.28
N GLY A 372 7.78 -16.05 -1.53
CA GLY A 372 7.06 -17.18 -2.09
C GLY A 372 7.88 -17.93 -3.15
N ILE A 373 7.30 -18.07 -4.33
CA ILE A 373 7.90 -18.78 -5.46
C ILE A 373 8.09 -17.90 -6.70
N TYR A 374 8.05 -16.57 -6.54
CA TYR A 374 8.19 -15.66 -7.69
C TYR A 374 9.53 -15.79 -8.43
N ASP A 375 10.58 -16.27 -7.76
CA ASP A 375 11.88 -16.56 -8.39
C ASP A 375 11.82 -17.72 -9.42
N GLU A 376 10.79 -18.58 -9.33
CA GLU A 376 10.59 -19.69 -10.28
C GLU A 376 9.89 -19.25 -11.57
N PHE A 377 9.34 -18.02 -11.61
CA PHE A 377 8.60 -17.50 -12.75
C PHE A 377 9.43 -16.54 -13.60
N ASP A 378 9.32 -16.72 -14.93
CA ASP A 378 9.89 -15.77 -15.88
C ASP A 378 8.90 -14.63 -16.14
N PHE A 379 9.25 -13.42 -15.67
CA PHE A 379 8.56 -12.18 -15.99
C PHE A 379 9.53 -11.00 -15.95
N LYS A 380 9.16 -9.90 -16.60
CA LYS A 380 9.98 -8.68 -16.66
C LYS A 380 9.48 -7.64 -15.67
N LEU A 381 10.42 -6.91 -15.10
CA LEU A 381 10.12 -5.66 -14.43
C LEU A 381 9.90 -4.59 -15.49
N VAL A 382 8.72 -3.95 -15.45
CA VAL A 382 8.34 -2.91 -16.42
C VAL A 382 8.63 -1.54 -15.82
N THR A 383 9.28 -0.66 -16.57
CA THR A 383 9.54 0.73 -16.19
C THR A 383 9.34 1.69 -17.36
N GLU A 384 8.95 2.91 -17.04
CA GLU A 384 8.91 4.07 -17.92
C GLU A 384 9.69 5.22 -17.28
N GLN A 385 9.99 6.30 -18.02
CA GLN A 385 10.88 7.35 -17.54
C GLN A 385 10.21 8.73 -17.41
N SER A 386 9.09 8.97 -18.13
CA SER A 386 8.48 10.31 -18.19
C SER A 386 7.75 10.71 -16.91
N GLY A 387 7.33 9.76 -16.09
CA GLY A 387 6.66 10.00 -14.82
C GLY A 387 5.28 10.65 -14.91
N ASP A 388 4.71 10.76 -16.10
CA ASP A 388 3.40 11.36 -16.37
C ASP A 388 2.27 10.32 -16.37
N VAL A 389 1.05 10.76 -16.69
CA VAL A 389 -0.12 9.89 -16.81
C VAL A 389 0.09 8.83 -17.89
N GLU A 390 0.67 9.21 -19.06
CA GLU A 390 0.98 8.28 -20.16
C GLU A 390 1.87 7.13 -19.66
N ALA A 391 2.95 7.44 -18.96
CA ALA A 391 3.86 6.45 -18.41
C ALA A 391 3.17 5.50 -17.41
N ARG A 392 2.32 6.03 -16.51
CA ARG A 392 1.59 5.20 -15.56
C ARG A 392 0.60 4.25 -16.25
N ILE A 393 -0.03 4.66 -17.35
CA ILE A 393 -0.89 3.79 -18.17
C ILE A 393 -0.06 2.71 -18.86
N LYS A 394 1.06 3.07 -19.49
CA LYS A 394 1.95 2.12 -20.18
C LYS A 394 2.49 1.05 -19.24
N VAL A 395 2.90 1.43 -18.03
CA VAL A 395 3.34 0.47 -17.01
C VAL A 395 2.21 -0.51 -16.69
N ARG A 396 0.97 -0.04 -16.47
CA ARG A 396 -0.17 -0.95 -16.19
C ARG A 396 -0.44 -1.91 -17.33
N ILE A 397 -0.45 -1.42 -18.57
CA ILE A 397 -0.69 -2.26 -19.74
C ILE A 397 0.37 -3.36 -19.84
N ALA A 398 1.63 -3.00 -19.70
CA ALA A 398 2.70 -3.99 -19.76
C ALA A 398 2.70 -4.95 -18.57
N GLU A 399 2.31 -4.50 -17.38
CA GLU A 399 2.13 -5.37 -16.21
C GLU A 399 0.96 -6.35 -16.36
N VAL A 400 -0.10 -6.01 -17.10
CA VAL A 400 -1.15 -6.98 -17.46
C VAL A 400 -0.56 -8.13 -18.27
N ALA A 401 0.27 -7.85 -19.27
CA ALA A 401 0.92 -8.89 -20.07
C ALA A 401 1.85 -9.78 -19.24
N GLU A 402 2.64 -9.20 -18.33
CA GLU A 402 3.51 -9.99 -17.44
C GLU A 402 2.70 -10.82 -16.41
N SER A 403 1.59 -10.27 -15.88
CA SER A 403 0.71 -11.04 -14.99
C SER A 403 0.04 -12.22 -15.69
N LEU A 404 -0.45 -12.04 -16.92
CA LEU A 404 -0.98 -13.14 -17.75
C LEU A 404 0.07 -14.24 -17.96
N LYS A 405 1.33 -13.84 -18.17
CA LYS A 405 2.45 -14.77 -18.32
C LYS A 405 2.71 -15.54 -17.03
N ILE A 406 2.70 -14.88 -15.87
CA ILE A 406 2.87 -15.54 -14.56
C ILE A 406 1.72 -16.52 -14.30
N VAL A 407 0.47 -16.11 -14.53
CA VAL A 407 -0.71 -16.97 -14.32
C VAL A 407 -0.62 -18.23 -15.16
N ARG A 408 -0.24 -18.14 -16.45
CA ARG A 408 -0.06 -19.31 -17.32
C ARG A 408 1.03 -20.25 -16.80
N GLN A 409 2.13 -19.72 -16.29
CA GLN A 409 3.18 -20.53 -15.67
C GLN A 409 2.70 -21.20 -14.39
N ALA A 410 1.93 -20.49 -13.54
CA ALA A 410 1.34 -21.05 -12.33
C ALA A 410 0.34 -22.16 -12.63
N ILE A 411 -0.54 -21.99 -13.61
CA ILE A 411 -1.48 -23.03 -14.09
C ILE A 411 -0.73 -24.27 -14.55
N ASN A 412 0.29 -24.09 -15.39
CA ASN A 412 1.09 -25.20 -15.85
C ASN A 412 1.76 -25.95 -14.69
N ALA A 413 2.34 -25.20 -13.74
CA ALA A 413 2.97 -25.80 -12.57
C ALA A 413 1.96 -26.57 -11.69
N LEU A 414 0.74 -26.04 -11.49
CA LEU A 414 -0.34 -26.70 -10.74
C LEU A 414 -0.78 -28.02 -11.37
N ARG A 415 -0.85 -28.11 -12.71
CA ARG A 415 -1.21 -29.34 -13.43
C ARG A 415 -0.19 -30.45 -13.26
N TYR A 416 1.09 -30.10 -13.14
CA TYR A 416 2.17 -31.08 -12.97
C TYR A 416 2.52 -31.34 -11.50
N ASP A 417 1.99 -30.55 -10.55
CA ASP A 417 2.21 -30.76 -9.14
C ASP A 417 1.25 -31.82 -8.58
N ASN A 418 1.80 -32.97 -8.23
CA ASN A 418 1.06 -34.08 -7.63
C ASN A 418 0.87 -33.94 -6.11
N SER A 419 1.42 -32.90 -5.50
CA SER A 419 1.22 -32.64 -4.07
C SER A 419 -0.25 -32.27 -3.81
N LYS A 420 -0.78 -32.77 -2.71
CA LYS A 420 -2.12 -32.36 -2.21
C LYS A 420 -2.04 -31.55 -0.93
N GLU A 421 -0.84 -31.24 -0.51
CA GLU A 421 -0.63 -30.46 0.70
C GLU A 421 -0.91 -29.00 0.44
N LEU A 422 -1.92 -28.46 1.11
CA LEU A 422 -2.39 -27.09 0.98
C LEU A 422 -2.09 -26.23 2.19
N LEU A 423 -1.88 -26.85 3.33
CA LEU A 423 -1.78 -26.19 4.62
C LEU A 423 -0.81 -26.96 5.51
N VAL A 424 0.06 -26.22 6.20
CA VAL A 424 0.93 -26.74 7.24
C VAL A 424 0.47 -26.21 8.60
N ASP A 425 0.56 -27.05 9.64
CA ASP A 425 0.32 -26.60 11.00
C ASP A 425 1.47 -25.70 11.46
N LEU A 426 1.13 -24.50 11.90
CA LEU A 426 2.11 -23.52 12.37
C LEU A 426 2.76 -23.89 13.71
N GLY A 427 2.17 -24.83 14.47
CA GLY A 427 2.66 -25.16 15.81
C GLY A 427 2.66 -23.96 16.76
N THR A 428 3.70 -23.89 17.60
CA THR A 428 3.87 -22.77 18.53
C THR A 428 4.57 -21.59 17.85
N LEU A 429 3.90 -20.44 17.82
CA LEU A 429 4.48 -19.20 17.29
C LEU A 429 5.45 -18.58 18.29
N ARG A 430 6.56 -18.01 17.78
CA ARG A 430 7.44 -17.18 18.61
C ARG A 430 6.72 -15.93 19.07
N THR A 431 6.86 -15.63 20.34
CA THR A 431 6.25 -14.48 21.03
C THR A 431 7.28 -13.41 21.34
N LEU A 432 6.84 -12.17 21.54
CA LEU A 432 7.67 -11.01 21.88
C LEU A 432 8.76 -10.67 20.84
N GLU A 433 8.68 -11.27 19.67
CA GLU A 433 9.54 -10.99 18.53
C GLU A 433 8.76 -10.28 17.44
N GLY A 434 9.39 -9.28 16.80
CA GLY A 434 8.85 -8.59 15.65
C GLY A 434 9.06 -9.39 14.37
N SER A 435 8.00 -9.57 13.60
CA SER A 435 8.04 -10.21 12.30
C SER A 435 7.42 -9.32 11.23
N TRP A 436 7.77 -9.54 9.98
CA TRP A 436 7.24 -8.77 8.86
C TRP A 436 6.93 -9.66 7.65
N GLY A 437 5.95 -9.22 6.87
CA GLY A 437 5.66 -9.78 5.56
C GLY A 437 5.47 -8.68 4.53
N ILE A 438 5.66 -9.02 3.27
CA ILE A 438 5.58 -8.10 2.13
C ILE A 438 4.92 -8.77 0.95
N SER A 439 4.11 -8.01 0.21
CA SER A 439 3.53 -8.46 -1.05
C SER A 439 3.31 -7.30 -2.00
N GLU A 440 3.60 -7.50 -3.27
CA GLU A 440 3.37 -6.50 -4.32
C GLU A 440 1.91 -6.52 -4.76
N SER A 441 1.14 -5.48 -4.46
CA SER A 441 -0.20 -5.28 -5.00
C SER A 441 -0.17 -4.53 -6.34
N ALA A 442 -1.33 -4.34 -6.97
CA ALA A 442 -1.47 -3.52 -8.17
C ALA A 442 -1.06 -2.04 -7.98
N ARG A 443 -0.99 -1.55 -6.74
CA ARG A 443 -0.56 -0.18 -6.40
C ARG A 443 0.88 -0.12 -5.93
N GLY A 444 1.53 -1.26 -5.72
CA GLY A 444 2.86 -1.40 -5.15
C GLY A 444 2.86 -2.31 -3.93
N ASP A 445 3.98 -2.41 -3.25
CA ASP A 445 4.09 -3.33 -2.14
C ASP A 445 3.36 -2.87 -0.88
N ASN A 446 2.75 -3.85 -0.20
CA ASN A 446 2.18 -3.75 1.15
C ASN A 446 3.14 -4.37 2.15
N VAL A 447 3.30 -3.75 3.31
CA VAL A 447 4.13 -4.26 4.41
C VAL A 447 3.28 -4.40 5.66
N HIS A 448 3.28 -5.60 6.23
CA HIS A 448 2.75 -5.85 7.57
C HIS A 448 3.90 -6.15 8.52
N TRP A 449 3.86 -5.55 9.71
CA TRP A 449 4.73 -5.90 10.81
C TRP A 449 3.88 -6.37 11.98
N LEU A 450 4.27 -7.46 12.61
CA LEU A 450 3.50 -8.15 13.63
C LEU A 450 4.39 -8.51 14.82
N MET A 451 3.84 -8.38 16.04
CA MET A 451 4.38 -8.92 17.28
C MET A 451 3.26 -9.58 18.06
N LEU A 452 3.54 -10.74 18.64
CA LEU A 452 2.62 -11.46 19.53
C LEU A 452 3.02 -11.25 21.00
N ASP A 453 2.03 -11.25 21.89
CA ASP A 453 2.22 -11.30 23.34
C ASP A 453 2.57 -12.73 23.83
N GLU A 454 2.78 -12.91 25.12
CA GLU A 454 3.16 -14.20 25.73
C GLU A 454 2.11 -15.30 25.53
N GLU A 455 0.84 -14.93 25.33
CA GLU A 455 -0.29 -15.83 25.06
C GLU A 455 -0.47 -16.16 23.57
N GLY A 456 0.39 -15.63 22.69
CA GLY A 456 0.31 -15.82 21.25
C GLY A 456 -0.78 -14.99 20.56
N ARG A 457 -1.27 -13.94 21.21
CA ARG A 457 -2.22 -12.97 20.67
C ARG A 457 -1.46 -11.78 20.10
N ILE A 458 -2.09 -11.06 19.17
CA ILE A 458 -1.49 -9.87 18.56
C ILE A 458 -1.31 -8.78 19.62
N ASP A 459 -0.08 -8.49 19.96
CA ASP A 459 0.30 -7.34 20.76
C ASP A 459 0.33 -6.06 19.92
N ARG A 460 0.94 -6.12 18.75
CA ARG A 460 1.02 -5.00 17.81
C ARG A 460 0.96 -5.49 16.37
N LEU A 461 0.07 -4.90 15.60
CA LEU A 461 0.07 -4.97 14.13
C LEU A 461 0.30 -3.57 13.58
N PHE A 462 1.20 -3.43 12.61
CA PHE A 462 1.33 -2.24 11.79
C PHE A 462 1.08 -2.60 10.33
N VAL A 463 0.32 -1.74 9.65
CA VAL A 463 -0.07 -1.91 8.25
C VAL A 463 0.41 -0.72 7.43
N ARG A 464 1.27 -0.95 6.45
CA ARG A 464 1.61 0.03 5.43
C ARG A 464 1.11 -0.45 4.08
N SER A 465 0.09 0.18 3.57
CA SER A 465 -0.41 -0.04 2.22
C SER A 465 0.46 0.67 1.17
N ALA A 466 0.44 0.18 -0.06
CA ALA A 466 1.13 0.82 -1.18
C ALA A 466 0.67 2.27 -1.43
N SER A 467 -0.56 2.60 -1.08
CA SER A 467 -1.09 3.96 -1.24
C SER A 467 -0.43 4.97 -0.29
N TYR A 468 0.03 4.54 0.88
CA TYR A 468 0.58 5.43 1.91
C TYR A 468 1.80 6.26 1.42
N PRO A 469 2.89 5.67 0.89
CA PRO A 469 4.03 6.43 0.39
C PRO A 469 3.75 7.20 -0.90
N ASN A 470 2.68 6.85 -1.65
CA ASN A 470 2.36 7.44 -2.94
C ASN A 470 1.46 8.69 -2.83
N TRP A 471 0.66 8.84 -1.77
CA TRP A 471 -0.21 10.02 -1.60
C TRP A 471 0.55 11.35 -1.55
N PRO A 472 1.71 11.49 -0.86
CA PRO A 472 2.50 12.71 -0.92
C PRO A 472 2.95 13.06 -2.35
N ALA A 473 3.23 12.05 -3.18
CA ALA A 473 3.62 12.29 -4.57
C ALA A 473 2.49 12.88 -5.41
N LEU A 474 1.23 12.49 -5.16
CA LEU A 474 0.08 13.07 -5.86
C LEU A 474 0.00 14.58 -5.66
N THR A 475 0.28 15.09 -4.45
CA THR A 475 0.24 16.53 -4.16
C THR A 475 1.33 17.32 -4.91
N ILE A 476 2.41 16.64 -5.32
CA ILE A 476 3.48 17.22 -6.13
C ILE A 476 3.15 17.08 -7.62
N ALA A 477 2.57 15.95 -8.04
CA ALA A 477 2.25 15.66 -9.43
C ALA A 477 1.31 16.70 -10.08
N VAL A 478 0.45 17.32 -9.29
CA VAL A 478 -0.54 18.29 -9.79
C VAL A 478 0.02 19.70 -9.99
N GLN A 479 1.23 19.99 -9.49
CA GLN A 479 1.80 21.34 -9.53
C GLN A 479 2.15 21.74 -10.98
N GLY A 480 1.63 22.88 -11.40
CA GLY A 480 1.80 23.41 -12.76
C GLY A 480 0.69 23.00 -13.74
N ASP A 481 -0.07 21.95 -13.43
CA ASP A 481 -1.25 21.54 -14.21
C ASP A 481 -2.49 22.39 -13.84
N ILE A 482 -3.60 22.16 -14.51
CA ILE A 482 -4.88 22.85 -14.26
C ILE A 482 -5.86 21.95 -13.49
N ILE A 483 -6.83 22.54 -12.76
CA ILE A 483 -7.82 21.76 -11.98
C ILE A 483 -8.54 20.66 -12.79
N PRO A 484 -8.96 20.88 -14.06
CA PRO A 484 -9.56 19.82 -14.86
C PRO A 484 -8.67 18.60 -15.12
N ASP A 485 -7.36 18.70 -14.93
CA ASP A 485 -6.43 17.57 -15.03
C ASP A 485 -6.30 16.77 -13.73
N PHE A 486 -6.70 17.35 -12.58
CA PHE A 486 -6.61 16.66 -11.29
C PHE A 486 -7.33 15.28 -11.27
N PRO A 487 -8.58 15.14 -11.77
CA PRO A 487 -9.22 13.82 -11.81
C PRO A 487 -8.44 12.80 -12.65
N LEU A 488 -7.83 13.22 -13.75
CA LEU A 488 -7.00 12.37 -14.59
C LEU A 488 -5.71 11.96 -13.87
N ILE A 489 -5.02 12.92 -13.27
CA ILE A 489 -3.79 12.68 -12.50
C ILE A 489 -4.09 11.74 -11.33
N ASN A 490 -5.12 12.03 -10.52
CA ASN A 490 -5.51 11.21 -9.37
C ASN A 490 -5.83 9.76 -9.78
N LYS A 491 -6.69 9.58 -10.80
CA LYS A 491 -7.04 8.26 -11.34
C LYS A 491 -5.84 7.52 -11.92
N SER A 492 -4.85 8.22 -12.46
CA SER A 492 -3.65 7.56 -12.98
C SER A 492 -2.78 6.91 -11.89
N PHE A 493 -2.86 7.37 -10.66
CA PHE A 493 -2.23 6.71 -9.51
C PHE A 493 -3.10 5.57 -8.93
N GLU A 494 -4.43 5.70 -9.03
CA GLU A 494 -5.41 4.74 -8.46
C GLU A 494 -5.15 4.45 -6.97
N LEU A 495 -4.84 5.50 -6.19
CA LEU A 495 -4.60 5.36 -4.76
C LEU A 495 -5.89 5.02 -4.01
N CYS A 496 -5.79 4.07 -3.12
CA CYS A 496 -6.91 3.62 -2.31
C CYS A 496 -6.99 4.38 -0.99
N TYR A 497 -8.14 5.01 -0.72
CA TYR A 497 -8.40 5.69 0.54
C TYR A 497 -8.55 4.69 1.69
N ALA A 498 -9.35 3.63 1.50
CA ALA A 498 -9.57 2.61 2.54
C ALA A 498 -8.27 1.92 2.99
N CYS A 499 -7.33 1.65 2.06
CA CYS A 499 -6.02 1.10 2.39
C CYS A 499 -5.14 2.08 3.18
N LEU A 500 -5.23 3.36 2.84
CA LEU A 500 -4.51 4.42 3.54
C LEU A 500 -5.06 4.61 4.94
N ASP A 501 -6.37 4.71 5.04
CA ASP A 501 -7.08 5.11 6.25
C ASP A 501 -7.05 4.00 7.32
N ARG A 502 -7.05 2.71 6.96
CA ARG A 502 -6.96 1.52 7.84
C ARG A 502 -8.02 1.38 8.92
#